data_db800b69fc73ce78d1f1a44a7a19fd5c
#
_entry.id   db800b69fc73ce78d1f1a44a7a19fd5c
#
_cell.length_a   1.000
_cell.length_b   1.000
_cell.length_c   1.000
_cell.angle_alpha   90.00
_cell.angle_beta   90.00
_cell.angle_gamma   90.00
#
_symmetry.space_group_name_H-M   'P 1'
#
loop_
_entity.id
_entity.type
_entity.pdbx_description
1 polymer ?
#
loop_
_entity_poly.entity_id
_entity_poly.type
_entity_poly.pdbx_seq_one_letter_code
_entity_poly.pdbx_strand_id
1 'polypeptide(L)'
;MKALAWHGKADIRCEAVPDPKIEHPRDAVIKVTACAICGSDLHIYGGIIPSMKKGDVLGHENMGEVVEVGPENKKLKVGDRVVVPFTIACGECFFCRNGFHSACERTNPDHEDAAKLWGNSPAGLFGYSHLLGGYAGGQAEYLRVPYADVGPIKVPQGLSDDQVLFLSDIFPTGYMAADFCGLKGGETVAIWGCGPVGQFAIRSAVLLGAGRILAIDTVPERLALAREAGAETIDFMAEDVYDRIMALTKGRGADACIDAVGTEAEPAASLDSRWDRIKTATFMGTDRPHVLRQAIHCCRNFGVVSIVGVYGAFLDKIPMGSAINRGLTFRMAQTPVQHYLPKLMKLIEDGKVDPSFVITHTAPLEKGPELYQTFRDKKDGCIKVVLKPGMKEKTDKTKKETADA
;
A
#
# COMPACT_ATOMS: atom_id res chain seq x y z
N MET A 1 1.28 -16.92 -20.32
CA MET A 1 0.34 -16.66 -19.22
C MET A 1 -0.47 -15.39 -19.47
N LYS A 2 -1.64 -15.22 -18.84
CA LYS A 2 -2.35 -13.94 -18.81
C LYS A 2 -1.80 -13.04 -17.71
N ALA A 3 -1.75 -11.73 -17.98
CA ALA A 3 -1.33 -10.71 -17.02
C ALA A 3 -2.01 -9.36 -17.30
N LEU A 4 -2.05 -8.48 -16.29
CA LEU A 4 -2.42 -7.08 -16.46
C LEU A 4 -1.17 -6.28 -16.83
N ALA A 5 -1.15 -5.78 -18.06
CA ALA A 5 -0.04 -5.02 -18.61
C ALA A 5 -0.41 -3.54 -18.78
N TRP A 6 0.54 -2.65 -18.44
CA TRP A 6 0.40 -1.21 -18.61
C TRP A 6 0.76 -0.78 -20.03
N HIS A 7 -0.11 0.01 -20.67
CA HIS A 7 0.12 0.53 -22.02
C HIS A 7 0.15 2.07 -22.09
N GLY A 8 -0.09 2.72 -20.97
CA GLY A 8 -0.12 4.18 -20.87
C GLY A 8 -1.12 4.66 -19.83
N LYS A 9 -1.28 5.98 -19.74
CA LYS A 9 -2.24 6.58 -18.82
C LYS A 9 -3.64 6.06 -19.07
N ALA A 10 -4.27 5.52 -18.03
CA ALA A 10 -5.62 4.93 -18.05
C ALA A 10 -5.78 3.76 -19.05
N ASP A 11 -4.69 3.10 -19.43
CA ASP A 11 -4.69 1.96 -20.36
C ASP A 11 -3.95 0.77 -19.72
N ILE A 12 -4.71 -0.09 -19.07
CA ILE A 12 -4.26 -1.38 -18.54
C ILE A 12 -5.05 -2.47 -19.28
N ARG A 13 -4.37 -3.52 -19.71
CA ARG A 13 -4.96 -4.61 -20.51
C ARG A 13 -4.66 -5.94 -19.88
N CYS A 14 -5.65 -6.84 -19.92
CA CYS A 14 -5.43 -8.25 -19.63
C CYS A 14 -5.03 -8.96 -20.93
N GLU A 15 -3.79 -9.36 -21.05
CA GLU A 15 -3.24 -9.93 -22.29
C GLU A 15 -2.29 -11.08 -22.03
N ALA A 16 -1.94 -11.80 -23.11
CA ALA A 16 -0.97 -12.89 -23.06
C ALA A 16 0.47 -12.33 -23.04
N VAL A 17 1.23 -12.72 -22.03
CA VAL A 17 2.66 -12.41 -21.88
C VAL A 17 3.47 -13.70 -21.74
N PRO A 18 4.79 -13.68 -21.97
CA PRO A 18 5.64 -14.84 -21.71
C PRO A 18 5.53 -15.36 -20.27
N ASP A 19 5.64 -16.67 -20.09
CA ASP A 19 5.69 -17.27 -18.75
C ASP A 19 7.03 -16.93 -18.08
N PRO A 20 7.02 -16.67 -16.75
CA PRO A 20 8.24 -16.41 -16.01
C PRO A 20 9.10 -17.68 -15.90
N LYS A 21 10.42 -17.49 -15.74
CA LYS A 21 11.41 -18.56 -15.61
C LYS A 21 12.31 -18.26 -14.42
N ILE A 22 12.94 -19.30 -13.87
CA ILE A 22 14.07 -19.15 -12.94
C ILE A 22 15.23 -18.47 -13.67
N GLU A 23 15.71 -17.36 -13.15
CA GLU A 23 16.85 -16.60 -13.69
C GLU A 23 18.05 -16.59 -12.73
N HIS A 24 17.80 -16.83 -11.43
CA HIS A 24 18.82 -16.93 -10.42
C HIS A 24 18.61 -18.20 -9.56
N PRO A 25 19.68 -18.88 -9.11
CA PRO A 25 19.54 -20.13 -8.34
C PRO A 25 18.71 -20.04 -7.05
N ARG A 26 18.50 -18.86 -6.51
CA ARG A 26 17.70 -18.62 -5.30
C ARG A 26 16.24 -18.21 -5.60
N ASP A 27 15.86 -18.13 -6.88
CA ASP A 27 14.51 -17.76 -7.27
C ASP A 27 13.48 -18.88 -7.00
N ALA A 28 12.23 -18.52 -7.07
CA ALA A 28 11.10 -19.43 -7.23
C ALA A 28 10.12 -18.87 -8.25
N VAL A 29 9.29 -19.73 -8.84
CA VAL A 29 8.10 -19.34 -9.58
C VAL A 29 6.88 -19.77 -8.77
N ILE A 30 5.94 -18.87 -8.61
CA ILE A 30 4.65 -19.16 -7.98
C ILE A 30 3.52 -19.10 -9.02
N LYS A 31 2.54 -19.99 -8.88
CA LYS A 31 1.23 -19.82 -9.48
C LYS A 31 0.43 -18.90 -8.58
N VAL A 32 0.07 -17.72 -9.07
CA VAL A 32 -0.66 -16.73 -8.29
C VAL A 32 -2.08 -17.23 -8.01
N THR A 33 -2.47 -17.27 -6.74
CA THR A 33 -3.81 -17.65 -6.31
C THR A 33 -4.67 -16.43 -5.99
N ALA A 34 -4.03 -15.36 -5.50
CA ALA A 34 -4.65 -14.07 -5.26
C ALA A 34 -3.61 -12.95 -5.42
N CYS A 35 -4.05 -11.83 -5.97
CA CYS A 35 -3.31 -10.57 -6.00
C CYS A 35 -4.30 -9.41 -5.80
N ALA A 36 -3.81 -8.22 -5.46
CA ALA A 36 -4.70 -7.10 -5.21
C ALA A 36 -4.28 -5.85 -5.99
N ILE A 37 -5.24 -4.92 -6.15
CA ILE A 37 -4.99 -3.58 -6.67
C ILE A 37 -4.71 -2.66 -5.48
N CYS A 38 -3.57 -1.99 -5.47
CA CYS A 38 -3.14 -1.03 -4.46
C CYS A 38 -3.42 0.42 -4.89
N GLY A 39 -3.49 1.35 -3.90
CA GLY A 39 -3.55 2.78 -4.18
C GLY A 39 -2.36 3.27 -5.01
N SER A 40 -1.16 2.73 -4.77
CA SER A 40 0.04 3.07 -5.54
C SER A 40 -0.01 2.61 -7.01
N ASP A 41 -0.79 1.57 -7.34
CA ASP A 41 -1.06 1.17 -8.73
C ASP A 41 -1.88 2.26 -9.47
N LEU A 42 -2.71 3.03 -8.75
CA LEU A 42 -3.46 4.14 -9.33
C LEU A 42 -2.54 5.29 -9.78
N HIS A 43 -1.37 5.47 -9.16
CA HIS A 43 -0.37 6.42 -9.62
C HIS A 43 0.19 6.01 -11.00
N ILE A 44 0.44 4.70 -11.19
CA ILE A 44 0.83 4.14 -12.50
C ILE A 44 -0.31 4.32 -13.51
N TYR A 45 -1.52 3.95 -13.12
CA TYR A 45 -2.72 4.11 -13.95
C TYR A 45 -2.96 5.57 -14.34
N GLY A 46 -2.69 6.52 -13.42
CA GLY A 46 -2.74 7.97 -13.66
C GLY A 46 -1.62 8.51 -14.55
N GLY A 47 -0.58 7.71 -14.83
CA GLY A 47 0.56 8.09 -15.65
C GLY A 47 1.50 9.10 -14.99
N ILE A 48 1.54 9.14 -13.65
CA ILE A 48 2.42 10.07 -12.90
C ILE A 48 3.74 9.42 -12.47
N ILE A 49 3.84 8.10 -12.54
CA ILE A 49 5.08 7.38 -12.21
C ILE A 49 6.02 7.38 -13.42
N PRO A 50 7.25 7.90 -13.26
CA PRO A 50 8.23 7.92 -14.34
C PRO A 50 8.80 6.52 -14.63
N SER A 51 9.42 6.39 -15.81
CA SER A 51 10.16 5.18 -16.23
C SER A 51 9.32 3.90 -16.35
N MET A 52 8.02 4.01 -16.54
CA MET A 52 7.17 2.89 -16.96
C MET A 52 7.35 2.61 -18.45
N LYS A 53 7.31 1.35 -18.86
CA LYS A 53 7.37 0.91 -20.26
C LYS A 53 6.09 0.18 -20.64
N LYS A 54 5.67 0.33 -21.90
CA LYS A 54 4.51 -0.42 -22.42
C LYS A 54 4.78 -1.93 -22.34
N GLY A 55 3.81 -2.66 -21.78
CA GLY A 55 3.90 -4.09 -21.54
C GLY A 55 4.40 -4.46 -20.14
N ASP A 56 4.75 -3.47 -19.29
CA ASP A 56 5.11 -3.76 -17.88
C ASP A 56 3.94 -4.43 -17.16
N VAL A 57 4.18 -5.60 -16.57
CA VAL A 57 3.20 -6.36 -15.81
C VAL A 57 3.08 -5.76 -14.41
N LEU A 58 1.85 -5.41 -14.02
CA LEU A 58 1.54 -4.73 -12.76
C LEU A 58 1.36 -5.69 -11.57
N GLY A 59 1.30 -5.11 -10.38
CA GLY A 59 0.89 -5.77 -9.14
C GLY A 59 2.03 -6.15 -8.21
N HIS A 60 1.97 -5.62 -7.01
CA HIS A 60 2.96 -5.84 -5.96
C HIS A 60 2.37 -6.47 -4.68
N GLU A 61 1.05 -6.66 -4.61
CA GLU A 61 0.40 -7.41 -3.53
C GLU A 61 0.07 -8.82 -4.01
N ASN A 62 0.93 -9.79 -3.70
CA ASN A 62 0.89 -11.10 -4.35
C ASN A 62 1.01 -12.25 -3.36
N MET A 63 0.30 -13.33 -3.67
CA MET A 63 0.48 -14.63 -3.04
C MET A 63 0.18 -15.77 -4.00
N GLY A 64 0.63 -16.97 -3.67
CA GLY A 64 0.38 -18.13 -4.52
C GLY A 64 1.02 -19.40 -4.01
N GLU A 65 0.99 -20.42 -4.86
CA GLU A 65 1.60 -21.73 -4.64
C GLU A 65 2.90 -21.83 -5.43
N VAL A 66 3.96 -22.28 -4.80
CA VAL A 66 5.26 -22.50 -5.42
C VAL A 66 5.16 -23.67 -6.43
N VAL A 67 5.48 -23.40 -7.69
CA VAL A 67 5.45 -24.41 -8.78
C VAL A 67 6.84 -24.78 -9.28
N GLU A 68 7.84 -23.91 -9.07
CA GLU A 68 9.23 -24.17 -9.43
C GLU A 68 10.16 -23.48 -8.43
N VAL A 69 11.31 -24.11 -8.15
CA VAL A 69 12.30 -23.62 -7.18
C VAL A 69 13.69 -23.73 -7.75
N GLY A 70 14.48 -22.67 -7.68
CA GLY A 70 15.88 -22.68 -8.06
C GLY A 70 16.73 -23.58 -7.14
N PRO A 71 17.84 -24.14 -7.63
CA PRO A 71 18.60 -25.20 -6.94
C PRO A 71 19.25 -24.77 -5.62
N GLU A 72 19.47 -23.48 -5.41
CA GLU A 72 20.04 -22.96 -4.16
C GLU A 72 18.99 -22.48 -3.15
N ASN A 73 17.71 -22.44 -3.54
CA ASN A 73 16.65 -22.10 -2.60
C ASN A 73 16.32 -23.28 -1.70
N LYS A 74 16.74 -23.19 -0.44
CA LYS A 74 16.55 -24.25 0.58
C LYS A 74 15.35 -24.01 1.49
N LYS A 75 14.67 -22.88 1.38
CA LYS A 75 13.55 -22.49 2.25
C LYS A 75 12.20 -22.98 1.71
N LEU A 76 12.00 -22.88 0.40
CA LEU A 76 10.74 -23.21 -0.26
C LEU A 76 10.84 -24.58 -0.97
N LYS A 77 9.68 -25.19 -1.18
CA LYS A 77 9.48 -26.37 -2.01
C LYS A 77 8.21 -26.23 -2.83
N VAL A 78 8.11 -26.95 -3.94
CA VAL A 78 6.89 -27.03 -4.74
C VAL A 78 5.71 -27.46 -3.88
N GLY A 79 4.56 -26.78 -4.01
CA GLY A 79 3.35 -26.94 -3.22
C GLY A 79 3.29 -26.07 -1.95
N ASP A 80 4.35 -25.34 -1.59
CA ASP A 80 4.26 -24.38 -0.48
C ASP A 80 3.37 -23.19 -0.91
N ARG A 81 2.39 -22.84 -0.07
CA ARG A 81 1.65 -21.56 -0.21
C ARG A 81 2.44 -20.46 0.45
N VAL A 82 2.60 -19.35 -0.26
CA VAL A 82 3.43 -18.22 0.19
C VAL A 82 2.78 -16.87 -0.08
N VAL A 83 2.97 -15.93 0.85
CA VAL A 83 2.75 -14.50 0.60
C VAL A 83 4.08 -13.88 0.21
N VAL A 84 4.08 -13.04 -0.82
CA VAL A 84 5.27 -12.42 -1.39
C VAL A 84 5.28 -10.93 -1.04
N PRO A 85 6.25 -10.45 -0.22
CA PRO A 85 6.41 -9.02 0.05
C PRO A 85 6.61 -8.20 -1.22
N PHE A 86 6.10 -6.98 -1.25
CA PHE A 86 6.23 -6.13 -2.43
C PHE A 86 7.68 -5.72 -2.73
N THR A 87 8.55 -5.68 -1.72
CA THR A 87 9.99 -5.38 -1.87
C THR A 87 10.82 -6.65 -1.99
N ILE A 88 11.81 -6.61 -2.87
CA ILE A 88 12.74 -7.72 -3.11
C ILE A 88 13.99 -7.51 -2.25
N ALA A 89 14.40 -8.51 -1.48
CA ALA A 89 15.52 -8.42 -0.54
C ALA A 89 16.49 -9.58 -0.72
N CYS A 90 17.81 -9.31 -0.69
CA CYS A 90 18.84 -10.34 -0.84
C CYS A 90 19.16 -11.12 0.44
N GLY A 91 18.80 -10.56 1.61
CA GLY A 91 19.08 -11.14 2.93
C GLY A 91 20.50 -10.97 3.47
N GLU A 92 21.47 -10.49 2.66
CA GLU A 92 22.89 -10.55 2.97
C GLU A 92 23.60 -9.20 3.07
N CYS A 93 23.05 -8.14 2.44
CA CYS A 93 23.64 -6.81 2.48
C CYS A 93 23.48 -6.16 3.87
N PHE A 94 24.16 -5.04 4.08
CA PHE A 94 24.10 -4.31 5.35
C PHE A 94 22.66 -4.03 5.79
N PHE A 95 21.83 -3.49 4.90
CA PHE A 95 20.45 -3.13 5.24
C PHE A 95 19.58 -4.35 5.53
N CYS A 96 19.68 -5.41 4.74
CA CYS A 96 18.92 -6.64 4.99
C CYS A 96 19.26 -7.27 6.35
N ARG A 97 20.54 -7.34 6.71
CA ARG A 97 20.98 -7.90 8.02
C ARG A 97 20.50 -7.08 9.22
N ASN A 98 20.22 -5.80 9.00
CA ASN A 98 19.68 -4.89 10.02
C ASN A 98 18.15 -4.75 9.96
N GLY A 99 17.45 -5.58 9.18
CA GLY A 99 15.98 -5.56 9.08
C GLY A 99 15.41 -4.47 8.16
N PHE A 100 16.25 -3.70 7.44
CA PHE A 100 15.85 -2.63 6.53
C PHE A 100 15.72 -3.14 5.09
N HIS A 101 14.91 -4.15 4.87
CA HIS A 101 14.80 -4.88 3.61
C HIS A 101 14.42 -3.98 2.42
N SER A 102 13.62 -2.94 2.65
CA SER A 102 13.23 -1.96 1.63
C SER A 102 14.37 -1.06 1.12
N ALA A 103 15.53 -1.13 1.77
CA ALA A 103 16.76 -0.44 1.36
C ALA A 103 17.84 -1.44 0.86
N CYS A 104 17.45 -2.60 0.36
CA CYS A 104 18.40 -3.60 -0.14
C CYS A 104 19.28 -3.05 -1.26
N GLU A 105 20.61 -3.15 -1.08
CA GLU A 105 21.61 -2.59 -2.00
C GLU A 105 21.79 -3.40 -3.29
N ARG A 106 21.23 -4.62 -3.37
CA ARG A 106 21.58 -5.58 -4.43
C ARG A 106 20.42 -5.91 -5.36
N THR A 107 19.20 -5.50 -5.04
CA THR A 107 18.02 -5.99 -5.76
C THR A 107 17.45 -4.98 -6.76
N ASN A 108 17.98 -3.77 -6.82
CA ASN A 108 17.60 -2.82 -7.85
C ASN A 108 18.69 -2.77 -8.94
N PRO A 109 18.48 -3.33 -10.14
CA PRO A 109 19.45 -3.25 -11.24
C PRO A 109 19.66 -1.83 -11.76
N ASP A 110 18.64 -0.95 -11.64
CA ASP A 110 18.69 0.46 -12.07
C ASP A 110 19.10 1.40 -10.92
N HIS A 111 19.90 0.91 -9.97
CA HIS A 111 20.29 1.61 -8.75
C HIS A 111 20.98 2.96 -9.00
N GLU A 112 21.73 3.11 -10.10
CA GLU A 112 22.42 4.37 -10.41
C GLU A 112 21.42 5.49 -10.76
N ASP A 113 20.38 5.19 -11.54
CA ASP A 113 19.37 6.18 -11.91
C ASP A 113 18.46 6.53 -10.72
N ALA A 114 18.13 5.54 -9.89
CA ALA A 114 17.44 5.77 -8.63
C ALA A 114 18.26 6.66 -7.68
N ALA A 115 19.56 6.42 -7.58
CA ALA A 115 20.46 7.21 -6.72
C ALA A 115 20.61 8.66 -7.18
N LYS A 116 20.55 8.94 -8.49
CA LYS A 116 20.55 10.32 -9.02
C LYS A 116 19.32 11.12 -8.54
N LEU A 117 18.17 10.44 -8.40
CA LEU A 117 16.93 11.09 -8.00
C LEU A 117 16.80 11.21 -6.47
N TRP A 118 17.16 10.17 -5.72
CA TRP A 118 16.89 10.08 -4.28
C TRP A 118 18.16 10.10 -3.39
N GLY A 119 19.34 10.27 -3.99
CA GLY A 119 20.61 10.26 -3.27
C GLY A 119 21.10 8.85 -2.90
N ASN A 120 20.24 7.85 -2.96
CA ASN A 120 20.55 6.43 -2.78
C ASN A 120 19.47 5.58 -3.46
N SER A 121 19.75 4.30 -3.70
CA SER A 121 18.80 3.39 -4.33
C SER A 121 17.97 2.65 -3.27
N PRO A 122 16.64 2.59 -3.42
CA PRO A 122 15.82 1.63 -2.68
C PRO A 122 15.96 0.23 -3.27
N ALA A 123 15.39 -0.77 -2.59
CA ALA A 123 15.28 -2.14 -3.07
C ALA A 123 14.46 -2.26 -4.36
N GLY A 124 14.63 -3.35 -5.09
CA GLY A 124 13.74 -3.74 -6.19
C GLY A 124 12.31 -3.95 -5.70
N LEU A 125 11.34 -3.65 -6.56
CA LEU A 125 9.91 -3.70 -6.27
C LEU A 125 9.15 -4.37 -7.41
N PHE A 126 8.21 -5.26 -7.08
CA PHE A 126 7.38 -5.93 -8.07
C PHE A 126 6.38 -4.99 -8.74
N GLY A 127 6.15 -5.17 -10.04
CA GLY A 127 5.04 -4.53 -10.77
C GLY A 127 5.00 -3.01 -10.70
N TYR A 128 6.18 -2.38 -10.67
CA TYR A 128 6.32 -0.94 -10.54
C TYR A 128 7.37 -0.39 -11.50
N SER A 129 7.80 0.85 -11.31
CA SER A 129 8.71 1.61 -12.18
C SER A 129 10.09 0.95 -12.37
N HIS A 130 10.71 1.15 -13.55
CA HIS A 130 12.10 0.76 -13.79
C HIS A 130 13.11 1.47 -12.87
N LEU A 131 12.78 2.63 -12.28
CA LEU A 131 13.60 3.22 -11.20
C LEU A 131 13.67 2.31 -9.95
N LEU A 132 12.75 1.36 -9.83
CA LEU A 132 12.70 0.35 -8.77
C LEU A 132 12.99 -1.06 -9.31
N GLY A 133 13.70 -1.14 -10.43
CA GLY A 133 14.21 -2.38 -11.02
C GLY A 133 13.36 -2.99 -12.12
N GLY A 134 12.15 -2.48 -12.41
CA GLY A 134 11.32 -2.94 -13.53
C GLY A 134 10.91 -4.41 -13.47
N TYR A 135 10.82 -4.99 -12.27
CA TYR A 135 10.39 -6.36 -12.09
C TYR A 135 8.92 -6.54 -12.47
N ALA A 136 8.61 -7.63 -13.19
CA ALA A 136 7.24 -8.00 -13.47
C ALA A 136 6.44 -8.21 -12.16
N GLY A 137 5.20 -7.74 -12.15
CA GLY A 137 4.29 -7.90 -11.02
C GLY A 137 3.48 -9.19 -11.07
N GLY A 138 2.70 -9.43 -10.03
CA GLY A 138 1.87 -10.62 -9.89
C GLY A 138 0.39 -10.41 -10.13
N GLN A 139 -0.04 -9.30 -10.76
CA GLN A 139 -1.36 -9.26 -11.39
C GLN A 139 -1.32 -10.10 -12.68
N ALA A 140 -1.01 -11.39 -12.50
CA ALA A 140 -0.71 -12.38 -13.53
C ALA A 140 -1.03 -13.79 -13.03
N GLU A 141 -1.04 -14.78 -13.92
CA GLU A 141 -1.25 -16.19 -13.52
C GLU A 141 -0.03 -16.80 -12.82
N TYR A 142 1.18 -16.32 -13.14
CA TYR A 142 2.43 -16.76 -12.53
C TYR A 142 3.34 -15.56 -12.23
N LEU A 143 4.21 -15.71 -11.24
CA LEU A 143 5.18 -14.69 -10.83
C LEU A 143 6.54 -15.34 -10.53
N ARG A 144 7.61 -14.81 -11.12
CA ARG A 144 8.97 -15.10 -10.67
C ARG A 144 9.26 -14.28 -9.41
N VAL A 145 9.76 -14.94 -8.39
CA VAL A 145 10.14 -14.33 -7.12
C VAL A 145 11.65 -14.41 -6.94
N PRO A 146 12.40 -13.31 -7.17
CA PRO A 146 13.83 -13.25 -6.90
C PRO A 146 14.14 -13.42 -5.42
N TYR A 147 15.26 -14.10 -5.10
CA TYR A 147 15.69 -14.34 -3.71
C TYR A 147 14.55 -14.91 -2.84
N ALA A 148 13.83 -15.89 -3.38
CA ALA A 148 12.63 -16.44 -2.75
C ALA A 148 12.89 -17.17 -1.41
N ASP A 149 14.13 -17.41 -1.08
CA ASP A 149 14.56 -17.89 0.24
C ASP A 149 14.57 -16.80 1.33
N VAL A 150 14.42 -15.52 0.96
CA VAL A 150 14.39 -14.38 1.89
C VAL A 150 13.01 -13.77 2.03
N GLY A 151 12.43 -13.32 0.90
CA GLY A 151 11.20 -12.52 0.88
C GLY A 151 9.97 -13.27 1.39
N PRO A 152 9.52 -14.33 0.71
CA PRO A 152 8.25 -14.97 0.97
C PRO A 152 8.11 -15.56 2.37
N ILE A 153 6.89 -15.47 2.94
CA ILE A 153 6.51 -16.20 4.14
C ILE A 153 5.55 -17.32 3.78
N LYS A 154 5.78 -18.52 4.33
CA LYS A 154 4.86 -19.66 4.17
C LYS A 154 3.57 -19.40 4.92
N VAL A 155 2.46 -19.76 4.27
CA VAL A 155 1.13 -19.66 4.87
C VAL A 155 0.85 -20.89 5.71
N PRO A 156 0.53 -20.75 7.00
CA PRO A 156 0.10 -21.85 7.85
C PRO A 156 -1.16 -22.54 7.30
N GLN A 157 -1.32 -23.84 7.63
CA GLN A 157 -2.54 -24.55 7.29
C GLN A 157 -3.75 -23.93 8.02
N GLY A 158 -4.90 -23.91 7.36
CA GLY A 158 -6.16 -23.40 7.93
C GLY A 158 -6.43 -21.93 7.66
N LEU A 159 -5.45 -21.13 7.22
CA LEU A 159 -5.67 -19.74 6.81
C LEU A 159 -6.01 -19.66 5.31
N SER A 160 -7.04 -18.88 4.98
CA SER A 160 -7.43 -18.60 3.60
C SER A 160 -6.49 -17.58 2.96
N ASP A 161 -6.51 -17.49 1.62
CA ASP A 161 -5.75 -16.49 0.88
C ASP A 161 -6.19 -15.07 1.26
N ASP A 162 -7.48 -14.85 1.43
CA ASP A 162 -8.07 -13.55 1.77
C ASP A 162 -7.60 -13.04 3.15
N GLN A 163 -7.30 -13.95 4.08
CA GLN A 163 -6.78 -13.60 5.41
C GLN A 163 -5.31 -13.21 5.42
N VAL A 164 -4.52 -13.66 4.44
CA VAL A 164 -3.06 -13.47 4.48
C VAL A 164 -2.50 -12.61 3.35
N LEU A 165 -3.22 -12.43 2.25
CA LEU A 165 -2.77 -11.68 1.08
C LEU A 165 -2.16 -10.32 1.44
N PHE A 166 -2.79 -9.60 2.35
CA PHE A 166 -2.39 -8.22 2.70
C PHE A 166 -1.14 -8.12 3.56
N LEU A 167 -0.57 -9.25 3.99
CA LEU A 167 0.79 -9.31 4.53
C LEU A 167 1.85 -8.98 3.48
N SER A 168 1.49 -9.03 2.20
CA SER A 168 2.39 -8.64 1.10
C SER A 168 2.76 -7.16 1.11
N ASP A 169 1.85 -6.26 1.60
CA ASP A 169 2.03 -4.81 1.58
C ASP A 169 1.23 -4.07 2.65
N ILE A 170 -0.10 -3.90 2.43
CA ILE A 170 -0.88 -2.86 3.12
C ILE A 170 -1.05 -3.09 4.62
N PHE A 171 -1.04 -4.33 5.09
CA PHE A 171 -1.08 -4.60 6.53
C PHE A 171 0.25 -4.25 7.21
N PRO A 172 1.43 -4.73 6.76
CA PRO A 172 2.71 -4.25 7.27
C PRO A 172 2.89 -2.74 7.17
N THR A 173 2.44 -2.11 6.09
CA THR A 173 2.51 -0.67 5.88
C THR A 173 1.66 0.11 6.88
N GLY A 174 0.42 -0.31 7.08
CA GLY A 174 -0.45 0.30 8.10
C GLY A 174 0.04 0.03 9.53
N TYR A 175 0.61 -1.15 9.78
CA TYR A 175 1.21 -1.47 11.07
C TYR A 175 2.44 -0.61 11.35
N MET A 176 3.36 -0.48 10.39
CA MET A 176 4.53 0.40 10.49
C MET A 176 4.12 1.85 10.76
N ALA A 177 3.05 2.32 10.10
CA ALA A 177 2.55 3.68 10.33
C ALA A 177 2.22 3.94 11.80
N ALA A 178 1.56 3.00 12.45
CA ALA A 178 1.22 3.08 13.88
C ALA A 178 2.42 2.81 14.80
N ASP A 179 3.29 1.87 14.43
CA ASP A 179 4.53 1.54 15.17
C ASP A 179 5.48 2.74 15.23
N PHE A 180 5.59 3.49 14.13
CA PHE A 180 6.37 4.72 14.06
C PHE A 180 5.87 5.82 15.02
N CYS A 181 4.61 5.77 15.44
CA CYS A 181 4.08 6.70 16.44
C CYS A 181 4.67 6.47 17.83
N GLY A 182 5.24 5.28 18.10
CA GLY A 182 5.89 4.96 19.38
C GLY A 182 4.92 5.00 20.56
N LEU A 183 3.70 4.48 20.36
CA LEU A 183 2.61 4.49 21.34
C LEU A 183 3.01 3.74 22.62
N LYS A 184 2.61 4.29 23.77
CA LYS A 184 2.86 3.75 25.11
C LYS A 184 1.57 3.35 25.82
N GLY A 185 0.44 3.71 25.25
CA GLY A 185 -0.91 3.50 25.76
C GLY A 185 -1.61 4.79 26.13
N GLY A 186 -2.81 4.99 25.60
CA GLY A 186 -3.67 6.14 25.92
C GLY A 186 -3.53 7.38 25.02
N GLU A 187 -2.60 7.38 24.04
CA GLU A 187 -2.39 8.50 23.13
C GLU A 187 -3.58 8.74 22.20
N THR A 188 -3.74 9.99 21.77
CA THR A 188 -4.62 10.38 20.67
C THR A 188 -3.84 10.35 19.36
N VAL A 189 -4.27 9.50 18.42
CA VAL A 189 -3.68 9.36 17.09
C VAL A 189 -4.66 9.90 16.05
N ALA A 190 -4.23 10.84 15.22
CA ALA A 190 -5.01 11.35 14.10
C ALA A 190 -4.47 10.74 12.78
N ILE A 191 -5.35 10.17 11.96
CA ILE A 191 -5.00 9.40 10.76
C ILE A 191 -5.72 10.00 9.56
N TRP A 192 -4.97 10.56 8.62
CA TRP A 192 -5.50 11.06 7.35
C TRP A 192 -5.48 9.97 6.30
N GLY A 193 -6.64 9.77 5.67
CA GLY A 193 -6.89 8.74 4.69
C GLY A 193 -7.35 7.43 5.34
N CYS A 194 -8.61 7.09 5.11
CA CYS A 194 -9.21 5.81 5.54
C CYS A 194 -9.28 4.81 4.36
N GLY A 195 -8.36 4.92 3.38
CA GLY A 195 -8.15 3.91 2.35
C GLY A 195 -7.58 2.61 2.94
N PRO A 196 -7.24 1.61 2.11
CA PRO A 196 -6.79 0.30 2.61
C PRO A 196 -5.66 0.38 3.64
N VAL A 197 -4.60 1.15 3.36
CA VAL A 197 -3.48 1.35 4.31
C VAL A 197 -3.96 2.04 5.59
N GLY A 198 -4.78 3.10 5.46
CA GLY A 198 -5.33 3.81 6.62
C GLY A 198 -6.21 2.93 7.50
N GLN A 199 -7.00 2.02 6.92
CA GLN A 199 -7.79 1.05 7.67
C GLN A 199 -6.91 0.11 8.51
N PHE A 200 -5.78 -0.34 7.95
CA PHE A 200 -4.81 -1.12 8.72
C PHE A 200 -4.06 -0.27 9.75
N ALA A 201 -3.75 1.00 9.47
CA ALA A 201 -3.16 1.91 10.44
C ALA A 201 -4.07 2.15 11.64
N ILE A 202 -5.39 2.34 11.42
CA ILE A 202 -6.41 2.48 12.47
C ILE A 202 -6.42 1.23 13.37
N ARG A 203 -6.56 0.04 12.80
CA ARG A 203 -6.58 -1.22 13.56
C ARG A 203 -5.26 -1.49 14.28
N SER A 204 -4.16 -1.14 13.65
CA SER A 204 -2.83 -1.28 14.27
C SER A 204 -2.63 -0.32 15.43
N ALA A 205 -3.14 0.92 15.33
CA ALA A 205 -3.12 1.87 16.45
C ALA A 205 -3.93 1.35 17.65
N VAL A 206 -5.10 0.71 17.41
CA VAL A 206 -5.87 0.01 18.46
C VAL A 206 -5.03 -1.10 19.10
N LEU A 207 -4.42 -1.97 18.29
CA LEU A 207 -3.57 -3.08 18.77
C LEU A 207 -2.37 -2.60 19.58
N LEU A 208 -1.85 -1.42 19.26
CA LEU A 208 -0.70 -0.80 19.94
C LEU A 208 -1.10 0.07 21.14
N GLY A 209 -2.40 0.11 21.49
CA GLY A 209 -2.89 0.73 22.71
C GLY A 209 -3.21 2.23 22.62
N ALA A 210 -3.47 2.76 21.43
CA ALA A 210 -3.99 4.12 21.28
C ALA A 210 -5.26 4.29 22.12
N GLY A 211 -5.36 5.38 22.89
CA GLY A 211 -6.54 5.67 23.71
C GLY A 211 -7.67 6.30 22.92
N ARG A 212 -7.33 7.03 21.85
CA ARG A 212 -8.29 7.65 20.93
C ARG A 212 -7.72 7.65 19.51
N ILE A 213 -8.56 7.37 18.55
CA ILE A 213 -8.20 7.43 17.13
C ILE A 213 -9.16 8.37 16.42
N LEU A 214 -8.62 9.38 15.74
CA LEU A 214 -9.35 10.31 14.90
C LEU A 214 -9.06 9.97 13.45
N ALA A 215 -10.04 9.46 12.72
CA ALA A 215 -9.89 8.99 11.33
C ALA A 215 -10.49 10.04 10.37
N ILE A 216 -9.67 10.59 9.49
CA ILE A 216 -10.01 11.71 8.61
C ILE A 216 -10.12 11.23 7.17
N ASP A 217 -11.30 11.31 6.57
CA ASP A 217 -11.60 11.00 5.15
C ASP A 217 -12.88 11.76 4.74
N THR A 218 -13.38 11.53 3.54
CA THR A 218 -14.69 12.04 3.10
C THR A 218 -15.55 10.95 2.44
N VAL A 219 -15.00 9.76 2.20
CA VAL A 219 -15.73 8.64 1.59
C VAL A 219 -16.55 7.93 2.66
N PRO A 220 -17.90 7.92 2.56
CA PRO A 220 -18.77 7.43 3.63
C PRO A 220 -18.48 5.98 4.04
N GLU A 221 -18.22 5.10 3.07
CA GLU A 221 -17.93 3.68 3.30
C GLU A 221 -16.62 3.48 4.05
N ARG A 222 -15.61 4.29 3.74
CA ARG A 222 -14.31 4.27 4.44
C ARG A 222 -14.44 4.76 5.87
N LEU A 223 -15.21 5.84 6.08
CA LEU A 223 -15.51 6.36 7.42
C LEU A 223 -16.34 5.36 8.23
N ALA A 224 -17.31 4.66 7.60
CA ALA A 224 -18.08 3.62 8.27
C ALA A 224 -17.17 2.49 8.77
N LEU A 225 -16.28 1.98 7.90
CA LEU A 225 -15.32 0.93 8.24
C LEU A 225 -14.31 1.36 9.33
N ALA A 226 -13.95 2.65 9.39
CA ALA A 226 -13.12 3.21 10.45
C ALA A 226 -13.86 3.22 11.80
N ARG A 227 -15.17 3.57 11.81
CA ARG A 227 -16.00 3.52 13.05
C ARG A 227 -16.13 2.09 13.59
N GLU A 228 -16.27 1.10 12.73
CA GLU A 228 -16.30 -0.32 13.14
C GLU A 228 -15.02 -0.74 13.87
N ALA A 229 -13.88 -0.12 13.54
CA ALA A 229 -12.63 -0.31 14.25
C ALA A 229 -12.49 0.52 15.54
N GLY A 230 -13.53 1.29 15.93
CA GLY A 230 -13.54 2.11 17.13
C GLY A 230 -12.97 3.53 16.95
N ALA A 231 -12.73 4.00 15.73
CA ALA A 231 -12.26 5.36 15.50
C ALA A 231 -13.42 6.38 15.53
N GLU A 232 -13.14 7.56 16.07
CA GLU A 232 -13.96 8.75 15.85
C GLU A 232 -13.63 9.32 14.45
N THR A 233 -14.63 9.61 13.65
CA THR A 233 -14.42 10.04 12.26
C THR A 233 -14.62 11.53 12.08
N ILE A 234 -13.81 12.11 11.20
CA ILE A 234 -13.90 13.52 10.78
C ILE A 234 -14.06 13.53 9.26
N ASP A 235 -15.16 14.06 8.76
CA ASP A 235 -15.36 14.31 7.34
C ASP A 235 -14.82 15.72 7.02
N PHE A 236 -13.67 15.77 6.32
CA PHE A 236 -13.00 17.03 6.00
C PHE A 236 -13.76 17.92 4.99
N MET A 237 -14.84 17.42 4.38
CA MET A 237 -15.75 18.23 3.56
C MET A 237 -16.87 18.85 4.38
N ALA A 238 -17.18 18.28 5.55
CA ALA A 238 -18.27 18.74 6.42
C ALA A 238 -17.79 19.66 7.55
N GLU A 239 -16.55 19.49 8.02
CA GLU A 239 -16.01 20.27 9.14
C GLU A 239 -14.50 20.58 8.96
N ASP A 240 -14.02 21.63 9.64
CA ASP A 240 -12.59 21.93 9.67
C ASP A 240 -11.83 20.95 10.54
N VAL A 241 -10.87 20.24 9.96
CA VAL A 241 -10.11 19.18 10.63
C VAL A 241 -9.26 19.73 11.77
N TYR A 242 -8.62 20.90 11.59
CA TYR A 242 -7.79 21.50 12.63
C TYR A 242 -8.64 21.89 13.84
N ASP A 243 -9.73 22.64 13.62
CA ASP A 243 -10.62 23.08 14.69
C ASP A 243 -11.21 21.88 15.44
N ARG A 244 -11.60 20.83 14.71
CA ARG A 244 -12.15 19.62 15.31
C ARG A 244 -11.13 18.87 16.16
N ILE A 245 -9.90 18.68 15.68
CA ILE A 245 -8.83 18.04 16.46
C ILE A 245 -8.48 18.88 17.69
N MET A 246 -8.36 20.20 17.56
CA MET A 246 -8.10 21.08 18.70
C MET A 246 -9.20 21.01 19.74
N ALA A 247 -10.47 21.02 19.34
CA ALA A 247 -11.61 20.87 20.26
C ALA A 247 -11.55 19.53 21.01
N LEU A 248 -11.30 18.42 20.32
CA LEU A 248 -11.22 17.08 20.90
C LEU A 248 -10.02 16.88 21.83
N THR A 249 -8.95 17.65 21.63
CA THR A 249 -7.70 17.55 22.39
C THR A 249 -7.47 18.71 23.36
N LYS A 250 -8.51 19.52 23.63
CA LYS A 250 -8.45 20.70 24.51
C LYS A 250 -7.37 21.71 24.11
N GLY A 251 -7.24 21.96 22.79
CA GLY A 251 -6.26 22.88 22.21
C GLY A 251 -4.83 22.37 22.12
N ARG A 252 -4.56 21.11 22.51
CA ARG A 252 -3.19 20.57 22.55
C ARG A 252 -2.74 20.01 21.20
N GLY A 253 -3.63 19.43 20.41
CA GLY A 253 -3.35 18.65 19.22
C GLY A 253 -3.18 17.15 19.52
N ALA A 254 -3.13 16.32 18.48
CA ALA A 254 -2.94 14.87 18.58
C ALA A 254 -1.51 14.51 18.99
N ASP A 255 -1.34 13.43 19.77
CA ASP A 255 -0.03 12.93 20.19
C ASP A 255 0.80 12.43 19.03
N ALA A 256 0.14 11.78 18.07
CA ALA A 256 0.73 11.36 16.81
C ALA A 256 -0.24 11.62 15.66
N CYS A 257 0.34 11.89 14.48
CA CYS A 257 -0.39 12.14 13.24
C CYS A 257 0.16 11.19 12.16
N ILE A 258 -0.73 10.47 11.47
CA ILE A 258 -0.37 9.54 10.39
C ILE A 258 -0.90 10.09 9.07
N ASP A 259 0.01 10.30 8.10
CA ASP A 259 -0.33 10.58 6.72
C ASP A 259 -0.33 9.27 5.92
N ALA A 260 -1.54 8.76 5.63
CA ALA A 260 -1.77 7.57 4.80
C ALA A 260 -2.39 7.93 3.43
N VAL A 261 -2.18 9.16 2.96
CA VAL A 261 -2.71 9.70 1.68
C VAL A 261 -1.59 9.99 0.68
N GLY A 262 -0.58 10.78 1.10
CA GLY A 262 0.50 11.20 0.20
C GLY A 262 0.01 12.13 -0.92
N THR A 263 0.45 11.86 -2.15
CA THR A 263 0.15 12.68 -3.35
C THR A 263 -1.31 12.65 -3.79
N GLU A 264 -2.11 11.70 -3.31
CA GLU A 264 -3.54 11.57 -3.65
C GLU A 264 -4.44 12.53 -2.87
N ALA A 265 -3.86 13.43 -2.07
CA ALA A 265 -4.63 14.39 -1.30
C ALA A 265 -5.63 15.15 -2.19
N GLU A 266 -6.93 14.94 -1.95
CA GLU A 266 -7.97 15.74 -2.58
C GLU A 266 -7.92 17.16 -2.01
N PRO A 267 -8.11 18.19 -2.85
CA PRO A 267 -8.07 19.55 -2.35
C PRO A 267 -9.27 19.80 -1.45
N ALA A 268 -9.03 19.99 -0.16
CA ALA A 268 -9.95 20.76 0.64
C ALA A 268 -10.13 22.16 0.01
N ALA A 269 -11.21 22.86 0.32
CA ALA A 269 -11.55 24.15 -0.29
C ALA A 269 -10.56 25.30 0.03
N SER A 270 -9.29 25.00 0.33
CA SER A 270 -8.26 25.98 0.69
C SER A 270 -7.58 26.61 -0.55
N LEU A 271 -7.11 27.86 -0.39
CA LEU A 271 -6.37 28.57 -1.44
C LEU A 271 -5.08 27.82 -1.85
N ASP A 272 -4.38 27.22 -0.89
CA ASP A 272 -3.14 26.45 -1.15
C ASP A 272 -3.40 25.23 -2.01
N SER A 273 -4.52 24.51 -1.80
CA SER A 273 -4.89 23.35 -2.61
C SER A 273 -5.21 23.74 -4.07
N ARG A 274 -5.75 24.96 -4.29
CA ARG A 274 -5.99 25.49 -5.65
C ARG A 274 -4.68 25.80 -6.35
N TRP A 275 -3.68 26.36 -5.66
CA TRP A 275 -2.35 26.62 -6.20
C TRP A 275 -1.59 25.32 -6.52
N ASP A 276 -1.67 24.32 -5.65
CA ASP A 276 -1.05 23.00 -5.89
C ASP A 276 -1.64 22.31 -7.13
N ARG A 277 -2.96 22.45 -7.39
CA ARG A 277 -3.61 21.96 -8.62
C ARG A 277 -3.07 22.66 -9.88
N ILE A 278 -2.90 23.99 -9.83
CA ILE A 278 -2.39 24.77 -10.98
C ILE A 278 -0.95 24.35 -11.27
N LYS A 279 -0.09 24.24 -10.25
CA LYS A 279 1.30 23.79 -10.40
C LYS A 279 1.40 22.38 -10.96
N THR A 280 0.60 21.43 -10.46
CA THR A 280 0.57 20.06 -10.98
C THR A 280 0.14 20.03 -12.45
N ALA A 281 -0.85 20.83 -12.83
CA ALA A 281 -1.32 20.94 -14.21
C ALA A 281 -0.28 21.58 -15.16
N THR A 282 0.63 22.40 -14.62
CA THR A 282 1.69 23.08 -15.40
C THR A 282 3.06 22.40 -15.27
N PHE A 283 3.13 21.19 -14.69
CA PHE A 283 4.40 20.48 -14.42
C PHE A 283 5.39 21.24 -13.52
N MET A 284 4.95 22.27 -12.81
CA MET A 284 5.77 23.08 -11.90
C MET A 284 5.77 22.61 -10.45
N GLY A 285 5.04 21.56 -10.14
CA GLY A 285 5.00 20.91 -8.81
C GLY A 285 4.51 19.48 -8.97
N THR A 286 5.18 18.54 -8.30
CA THR A 286 4.94 17.10 -8.48
C THR A 286 3.98 16.52 -7.47
N ASP A 287 4.01 17.00 -6.20
CA ASP A 287 3.27 16.39 -5.11
C ASP A 287 2.31 17.39 -4.44
N ARG A 288 1.24 16.87 -3.83
CA ARG A 288 0.20 17.64 -3.14
C ARG A 288 0.30 17.44 -1.63
N PRO A 289 1.19 18.17 -0.91
CA PRO A 289 1.46 17.92 0.50
C PRO A 289 0.40 18.52 1.45
N HIS A 290 -0.85 18.66 1.00
CA HIS A 290 -1.91 19.27 1.81
C HIS A 290 -2.12 18.53 3.13
N VAL A 291 -2.22 17.20 3.06
CA VAL A 291 -2.41 16.35 4.25
C VAL A 291 -1.22 16.45 5.19
N LEU A 292 0.01 16.38 4.66
CA LEU A 292 1.23 16.53 5.47
C LEU A 292 1.30 17.88 6.19
N ARG A 293 0.93 18.98 5.51
CA ARG A 293 0.84 20.31 6.15
C ARG A 293 -0.15 20.33 7.29
N GLN A 294 -1.34 19.74 7.07
CA GLN A 294 -2.39 19.65 8.08
C GLN A 294 -1.95 18.77 9.25
N ALA A 295 -1.35 17.62 9.01
CA ALA A 295 -0.81 16.73 10.04
C ALA A 295 0.23 17.43 10.91
N ILE A 296 1.15 18.22 10.30
CA ILE A 296 2.13 19.02 11.03
C ILE A 296 1.42 20.02 11.96
N HIS A 297 0.38 20.72 11.49
CA HIS A 297 -0.33 21.71 12.31
C HIS A 297 -1.17 21.09 13.42
N CYS A 298 -1.77 19.94 13.19
CA CYS A 298 -2.64 19.22 14.13
C CYS A 298 -1.87 18.41 15.20
N CYS A 299 -0.58 18.13 14.97
CA CYS A 299 0.25 17.40 15.93
C CYS A 299 0.60 18.28 17.13
N ARG A 300 0.59 17.76 18.36
CA ARG A 300 1.03 18.50 19.54
C ARG A 300 2.54 18.77 19.55
N ASN A 301 2.99 19.69 20.42
CA ASN A 301 4.42 19.87 20.67
C ASN A 301 5.08 18.54 21.12
N PHE A 302 6.27 18.25 20.61
CA PHE A 302 6.99 16.99 20.82
C PHE A 302 6.19 15.74 20.41
N GLY A 303 5.25 15.89 19.46
CA GLY A 303 4.52 14.78 18.88
C GLY A 303 5.24 14.15 17.68
N VAL A 304 4.64 13.10 17.14
CA VAL A 304 5.20 12.33 16.03
C VAL A 304 4.33 12.51 14.78
N VAL A 305 4.96 12.74 13.64
CA VAL A 305 4.32 12.68 12.32
C VAL A 305 4.86 11.46 11.58
N SER A 306 4.03 10.45 11.42
CA SER A 306 4.33 9.22 10.68
C SER A 306 3.80 9.35 9.24
N ILE A 307 4.66 9.14 8.25
CA ILE A 307 4.34 9.34 6.84
C ILE A 307 4.53 8.03 6.11
N VAL A 308 3.42 7.46 5.62
CA VAL A 308 3.38 6.24 4.80
C VAL A 308 2.66 6.47 3.47
N GLY A 309 2.04 7.62 3.30
CA GLY A 309 1.57 8.08 2.00
C GLY A 309 2.72 8.26 1.02
N VAL A 310 2.48 7.90 -0.25
CA VAL A 310 3.53 7.95 -1.28
C VAL A 310 3.76 9.38 -1.73
N TYR A 311 5.02 9.81 -1.69
CA TYR A 311 5.53 11.05 -2.28
C TYR A 311 6.62 10.71 -3.28
N GLY A 312 6.50 11.22 -4.52
CA GLY A 312 7.39 10.81 -5.62
C GLY A 312 8.71 11.56 -5.65
N ALA A 313 8.74 12.85 -5.36
CA ALA A 313 9.95 13.67 -5.52
C ALA A 313 10.00 14.88 -4.55
N PHE A 314 9.76 16.08 -5.06
CA PHE A 314 9.94 17.31 -4.31
C PHE A 314 8.62 17.81 -3.72
N LEU A 315 8.66 18.17 -2.43
CA LEU A 315 7.56 18.84 -1.74
C LEU A 315 7.89 20.32 -1.56
N ASP A 316 6.93 21.19 -1.86
CA ASP A 316 7.06 22.61 -1.57
C ASP A 316 6.17 23.05 -0.39
N LYS A 317 6.47 24.22 0.16
CA LYS A 317 5.71 24.88 1.22
C LYS A 317 5.43 24.00 2.45
N ILE A 318 6.39 23.15 2.84
CA ILE A 318 6.30 22.41 4.08
C ILE A 318 6.58 23.35 5.26
N PRO A 319 5.73 23.41 6.31
CA PRO A 319 5.88 24.35 7.42
C PRO A 319 6.97 23.89 8.40
N MET A 320 8.24 23.76 7.92
CA MET A 320 9.38 23.29 8.72
C MET A 320 9.68 24.17 9.93
N GLY A 321 9.46 25.49 9.80
CA GLY A 321 9.59 26.40 10.94
C GLY A 321 8.63 26.06 12.09
N SER A 322 7.37 25.69 11.78
CA SER A 322 6.42 25.18 12.76
C SER A 322 6.88 23.86 13.38
N ALA A 323 7.36 22.93 12.55
CA ALA A 323 7.83 21.63 13.02
C ALA A 323 9.04 21.75 13.98
N ILE A 324 10.03 22.57 13.63
CA ILE A 324 11.21 22.80 14.46
C ILE A 324 10.86 23.45 15.79
N ASN A 325 10.08 24.56 15.78
CA ASN A 325 9.70 25.26 16.99
C ASN A 325 8.84 24.42 17.94
N ARG A 326 8.20 23.38 17.44
CA ARG A 326 7.32 22.46 18.21
C ARG A 326 8.01 21.12 18.53
N GLY A 327 9.27 20.94 18.12
CA GLY A 327 10.05 19.72 18.38
C GLY A 327 9.43 18.46 17.80
N LEU A 328 8.80 18.53 16.61
CA LEU A 328 8.14 17.36 16.01
C LEU A 328 9.15 16.33 15.55
N THR A 329 8.81 15.06 15.72
CA THR A 329 9.56 13.92 15.16
C THR A 329 8.87 13.45 13.89
N PHE A 330 9.62 13.34 12.79
CA PHE A 330 9.15 12.74 11.55
C PHE A 330 9.69 11.34 11.42
N ARG A 331 8.82 10.37 11.11
CA ARG A 331 9.19 8.99 10.78
C ARG A 331 8.55 8.58 9.47
N MET A 332 9.36 8.09 8.55
CA MET A 332 8.91 7.68 7.22
C MET A 332 9.86 6.63 6.65
N ALA A 333 9.32 5.68 5.92
CA ALA A 333 10.07 4.70 5.14
C ALA A 333 9.18 4.04 4.11
N GLN A 334 9.77 3.48 3.05
CA GLN A 334 9.16 2.32 2.40
C GLN A 334 9.19 1.15 3.37
N THR A 335 8.09 0.40 3.46
CA THR A 335 7.93 -0.60 4.49
C THR A 335 8.90 -1.77 4.31
N PRO A 336 9.75 -2.07 5.29
CA PRO A 336 10.56 -3.29 5.32
C PRO A 336 9.66 -4.48 5.70
N VAL A 337 8.80 -4.91 4.79
CA VAL A 337 7.72 -5.87 5.01
C VAL A 337 8.21 -7.12 5.75
N GLN A 338 9.34 -7.69 5.29
CA GLN A 338 9.93 -8.88 5.87
C GLN A 338 10.21 -8.77 7.38
N HIS A 339 10.48 -7.55 7.87
CA HIS A 339 10.70 -7.29 9.29
C HIS A 339 9.43 -7.51 10.12
N TYR A 340 8.27 -7.16 9.58
CA TYR A 340 6.99 -7.23 10.27
C TYR A 340 6.28 -8.59 10.09
N LEU A 341 6.59 -9.34 9.03
CA LEU A 341 5.86 -10.56 8.66
C LEU A 341 5.67 -11.58 9.79
N PRO A 342 6.73 -11.96 10.57
CA PRO A 342 6.54 -12.98 11.61
C PRO A 342 5.54 -12.55 12.69
N LYS A 343 5.60 -11.28 13.10
CA LYS A 343 4.70 -10.71 14.10
C LYS A 343 3.27 -10.63 13.60
N LEU A 344 3.08 -10.13 12.37
CA LEU A 344 1.75 -9.94 11.81
C LEU A 344 1.08 -11.26 11.44
N MET A 345 1.82 -12.23 10.92
CA MET A 345 1.31 -13.59 10.70
C MET A 345 0.80 -14.19 12.03
N LYS A 346 1.57 -14.03 13.12
CA LYS A 346 1.15 -14.50 14.43
C LYS A 346 -0.13 -13.84 14.94
N LEU A 347 -0.35 -12.55 14.65
CA LEU A 347 -1.61 -11.87 15.01
C LEU A 347 -2.81 -12.44 14.25
N ILE A 348 -2.62 -12.86 12.99
CA ILE A 348 -3.66 -13.53 12.21
C ILE A 348 -3.93 -14.94 12.76
N GLU A 349 -2.88 -15.74 12.99
CA GLU A 349 -3.00 -17.08 13.58
C GLU A 349 -3.74 -17.06 14.93
N ASP A 350 -3.48 -16.06 15.76
CA ASP A 350 -4.12 -15.88 17.07
C ASP A 350 -5.54 -15.31 16.97
N GLY A 351 -6.06 -15.06 15.76
CA GLY A 351 -7.38 -14.49 15.53
C GLY A 351 -7.55 -13.05 16.03
N LYS A 352 -6.44 -12.33 16.27
CA LYS A 352 -6.48 -10.92 16.75
C LYS A 352 -6.78 -9.95 15.64
N VAL A 353 -6.47 -10.30 14.40
CA VAL A 353 -6.77 -9.53 13.21
C VAL A 353 -7.20 -10.49 12.10
N ASP A 354 -8.28 -10.19 11.44
CA ASP A 354 -8.66 -10.81 10.16
C ASP A 354 -8.52 -9.76 9.05
N PRO A 355 -7.44 -9.79 8.25
CA PRO A 355 -7.21 -8.79 7.21
C PRO A 355 -8.24 -8.78 6.09
N SER A 356 -9.06 -9.81 5.95
CA SER A 356 -10.09 -9.89 4.91
C SER A 356 -11.19 -8.82 5.03
N PHE A 357 -11.29 -8.16 6.21
CA PHE A 357 -12.27 -7.10 6.47
C PHE A 357 -12.25 -5.96 5.44
N VAL A 358 -11.12 -5.73 4.77
CA VAL A 358 -10.95 -4.62 3.83
C VAL A 358 -11.45 -4.96 2.42
N ILE A 359 -11.69 -6.24 2.11
CA ILE A 359 -12.07 -6.71 0.78
C ILE A 359 -13.52 -6.33 0.50
N THR A 360 -13.71 -5.53 -0.54
CA THR A 360 -15.05 -5.18 -1.04
C THR A 360 -15.35 -5.82 -2.38
N HIS A 361 -14.33 -6.08 -3.20
CA HIS A 361 -14.48 -6.62 -4.54
C HIS A 361 -13.53 -7.79 -4.75
N THR A 362 -14.06 -8.89 -5.28
CA THR A 362 -13.27 -10.05 -5.71
C THR A 362 -13.71 -10.46 -7.11
N ALA A 363 -12.77 -10.61 -8.04
CA ALA A 363 -13.06 -10.89 -9.43
C ALA A 363 -11.94 -11.69 -10.11
N PRO A 364 -12.21 -12.29 -11.30
CA PRO A 364 -11.17 -12.87 -12.13
C PRO A 364 -10.21 -11.78 -12.65
N LEU A 365 -8.99 -12.20 -13.03
CA LEU A 365 -7.94 -11.31 -13.52
C LEU A 365 -8.38 -10.44 -14.71
N GLU A 366 -9.21 -11.00 -15.58
CA GLU A 366 -9.73 -10.35 -16.78
C GLU A 366 -10.58 -9.09 -16.49
N LYS A 367 -11.13 -8.99 -15.28
CA LYS A 367 -11.89 -7.82 -14.82
C LYS A 367 -11.00 -6.70 -14.28
N GLY A 368 -9.70 -6.94 -14.17
CA GLY A 368 -8.74 -5.95 -13.66
C GLY A 368 -8.88 -4.58 -14.29
N PRO A 369 -8.90 -4.42 -15.63
CA PRO A 369 -9.01 -3.10 -16.26
C PRO A 369 -10.25 -2.30 -15.82
N GLU A 370 -11.42 -2.96 -15.67
CA GLU A 370 -12.67 -2.36 -15.19
C GLU A 370 -12.55 -1.96 -13.71
N LEU A 371 -11.97 -2.85 -12.90
CA LEU A 371 -11.85 -2.64 -11.45
C LEU A 371 -10.80 -1.57 -11.09
N TYR A 372 -9.81 -1.31 -11.92
CA TYR A 372 -8.94 -0.14 -11.79
C TYR A 372 -9.74 1.17 -11.88
N GLN A 373 -10.72 1.25 -12.80
CA GLN A 373 -11.60 2.41 -12.91
C GLN A 373 -12.51 2.55 -11.70
N THR A 374 -13.17 1.45 -11.30
CA THR A 374 -14.06 1.41 -10.12
C THR A 374 -13.32 1.86 -8.85
N PHE A 375 -12.10 1.34 -8.62
CA PHE A 375 -11.28 1.67 -7.47
C PHE A 375 -10.81 3.13 -7.50
N ARG A 376 -10.33 3.62 -8.66
CA ARG A 376 -9.95 5.03 -8.84
C ARG A 376 -11.11 5.97 -8.55
N ASP A 377 -12.30 5.66 -9.09
CA ASP A 377 -13.48 6.51 -9.00
C ASP A 377 -14.23 6.35 -7.67
N LYS A 378 -13.74 5.47 -6.78
CA LYS A 378 -14.34 5.17 -5.46
C LYS A 378 -15.83 4.81 -5.58
N LYS A 379 -16.21 4.10 -6.67
CA LYS A 379 -17.60 3.68 -6.95
C LYS A 379 -17.91 2.35 -6.27
N ASP A 380 -19.21 2.04 -6.16
CA ASP A 380 -19.73 0.78 -5.64
C ASP A 380 -19.21 0.40 -4.26
N GLY A 381 -18.91 1.40 -3.42
CA GLY A 381 -18.34 1.17 -2.08
C GLY A 381 -16.93 0.54 -2.12
N CYS A 382 -16.20 0.71 -3.22
CA CYS A 382 -14.90 0.06 -3.42
C CYS A 382 -13.83 0.60 -2.47
N ILE A 383 -13.36 -0.28 -1.56
CA ILE A 383 -12.25 -0.02 -0.66
C ILE A 383 -11.02 -0.83 -1.10
N LYS A 384 -11.20 -2.13 -1.38
CA LYS A 384 -10.11 -3.02 -1.82
C LYS A 384 -10.58 -4.04 -2.83
N VAL A 385 -9.78 -4.21 -3.88
CA VAL A 385 -10.01 -5.18 -4.95
C VAL A 385 -9.03 -6.32 -4.84
N VAL A 386 -9.52 -7.56 -4.83
CA VAL A 386 -8.75 -8.79 -4.95
C VAL A 386 -9.04 -9.43 -6.31
N LEU A 387 -7.99 -9.75 -7.04
CA LEU A 387 -8.06 -10.48 -8.29
C LEU A 387 -7.61 -11.92 -8.06
N LYS A 388 -8.37 -12.88 -8.57
CA LYS A 388 -8.07 -14.32 -8.47
C LYS A 388 -7.87 -14.90 -9.88
N PRO A 389 -6.63 -15.09 -10.33
CA PRO A 389 -6.36 -15.70 -11.63
C PRO A 389 -7.01 -17.08 -11.74
N GLY A 390 -7.66 -17.36 -12.88
CA GLY A 390 -8.37 -18.62 -13.10
C GLY A 390 -9.74 -18.74 -12.43
N MET A 391 -10.20 -17.74 -11.69
CA MET A 391 -11.58 -17.66 -11.18
C MET A 391 -12.55 -17.59 -12.36
N LYS A 392 -13.58 -18.44 -12.36
CA LYS A 392 -14.67 -18.34 -13.35
C LYS A 392 -15.67 -17.29 -12.93
N GLU A 393 -16.08 -16.45 -13.87
CA GLU A 393 -17.20 -15.52 -13.66
C GLU A 393 -18.47 -16.32 -13.29
N LYS A 394 -19.15 -15.92 -12.21
CA LYS A 394 -20.49 -16.44 -11.95
C LYS A 394 -21.40 -15.89 -13.05
N THR A 395 -21.80 -16.72 -14.01
CA THR A 395 -22.84 -16.36 -14.97
C THR A 395 -24.13 -16.12 -14.21
N ASP A 396 -24.57 -14.87 -14.19
CA ASP A 396 -25.84 -14.46 -13.55
C ASP A 396 -27.01 -15.04 -14.38
N LYS A 397 -27.48 -16.22 -13.99
CA LYS A 397 -28.62 -16.90 -14.62
C LYS A 397 -29.98 -16.23 -14.31
N THR A 398 -29.99 -15.18 -13.50
CA THR A 398 -31.24 -14.58 -12.98
C THR A 398 -31.79 -13.45 -13.84
N LYS A 399 -31.14 -13.03 -14.95
CA LYS A 399 -31.69 -11.98 -15.83
C LYS A 399 -32.49 -12.44 -17.02
N LYS A 400 -32.77 -13.75 -17.17
CA LYS A 400 -33.52 -14.27 -18.32
C LYS A 400 -34.97 -14.69 -18.03
N GLU A 401 -35.42 -14.67 -16.79
CA GLU A 401 -36.79 -15.11 -16.46
C GLU A 401 -37.83 -13.98 -16.27
N THR A 402 -37.45 -12.72 -16.43
CA THR A 402 -38.36 -11.57 -16.28
C THR A 402 -38.66 -10.84 -17.61
N ALA A 403 -38.23 -11.37 -18.76
CA ALA A 403 -38.50 -10.78 -20.05
C ALA A 403 -39.59 -11.52 -20.85
N ASP A 404 -40.12 -12.65 -20.35
CA ASP A 404 -41.16 -13.46 -20.98
C ASP A 404 -42.36 -13.72 -20.03
N ALA A 405 -42.70 -12.79 -19.15
CA ALA A 405 -43.93 -12.84 -18.36
C ALA A 405 -44.78 -11.56 -18.56
#